data_382c8f75ddb24934177b7a4cd6b6102e
#
_entry.id   382c8f75ddb24934177b7a4cd6b6102e
#
_cell.length_a   1.000
_cell.length_b   1.000
_cell.length_c   1.000
_cell.angle_alpha   90.00
_cell.angle_beta   90.00
_cell.angle_gamma   90.00
#
_symmetry.space_group_name_H-M   'P 1'
#
loop_
_entity.id
_entity.type
_entity.pdbx_description
1 polymer ?
#
loop_
_entity_poly.entity_id
_entity_poly.type
_entity_poly.pdbx_seq_one_letter_code
_entity_poly.pdbx_strand_id
1 'polypeptide(L)'
;MPRRAILAFAVAALLASPGVARASDRSKSKEQVEFGIKVAQNGLWNEALYRWEKATQIDPSYAAAWNNLAIAYEHEGRFDDAKKAYEKALGLDPKNLMIRQNYDLFKEINDRAKRRNAK
;
A
#
# COMPACT_ATOMS: atom_id res chain seq x y z
N MET A 1 7.70 50.35 37.04
CA MET A 1 8.08 49.85 35.72
C MET A 1 7.19 48.68 35.38
N PRO A 2 6.43 48.72 34.30
CA PRO A 2 5.62 47.60 33.95
C PRO A 2 6.50 46.44 33.47
N ARG A 3 6.39 45.32 34.14
CA ARG A 3 7.00 44.06 33.67
C ARG A 3 6.25 43.63 32.42
N ARG A 4 6.90 43.70 31.26
CA ARG A 4 6.37 43.09 30.05
C ARG A 4 6.38 41.58 30.21
N ALA A 5 5.21 40.98 30.40
CA ALA A 5 5.06 39.52 30.34
C ALA A 5 5.34 39.10 28.90
N ILE A 6 6.46 38.42 28.70
CA ILE A 6 6.72 37.73 27.44
C ILE A 6 5.88 36.47 27.48
N LEU A 7 4.73 36.50 26.80
CA LEU A 7 3.94 35.29 26.50
C LEU A 7 4.77 34.46 25.51
N ALA A 8 5.50 33.51 26.04
CA ALA A 8 6.10 32.47 25.21
C ALA A 8 4.97 31.59 24.66
N PHE A 9 4.60 31.82 23.41
CA PHE A 9 3.76 30.88 22.70
C PHE A 9 4.59 29.61 22.46
N ALA A 10 4.38 28.58 23.30
CA ALA A 10 4.86 27.26 22.97
C ALA A 10 4.07 26.76 21.77
N VAL A 11 4.67 26.88 20.60
CA VAL A 11 4.17 26.17 19.42
C VAL A 11 4.42 24.70 19.69
N ALA A 12 3.38 24.00 20.17
CA ALA A 12 3.39 22.54 20.18
C ALA A 12 3.41 22.11 18.70
N ALA A 13 4.60 21.85 18.19
CA ALA A 13 4.71 21.10 16.94
C ALA A 13 4.12 19.72 17.20
N LEU A 14 2.87 19.52 16.80
CA LEU A 14 2.30 18.19 16.63
C LEU A 14 3.17 17.51 15.58
N LEU A 15 4.22 16.84 16.04
CA LEU A 15 4.92 15.88 15.21
C LEU A 15 3.92 14.78 14.93
N ALA A 16 3.25 14.89 13.78
CA ALA A 16 2.49 13.79 13.25
C ALA A 16 3.45 12.62 13.10
N SER A 17 3.31 11.63 13.98
CA SER A 17 4.11 10.40 13.87
C SER A 17 3.90 9.83 12.46
N PRO A 18 4.97 9.63 11.67
CA PRO A 18 4.81 9.01 10.37
C PRO A 18 4.23 7.61 10.58
N GLY A 19 3.01 7.36 10.09
CA GLY A 19 2.37 6.04 10.13
C GLY A 19 1.00 5.97 10.83
N VAL A 20 0.52 7.04 11.46
CA VAL A 20 -0.86 7.06 11.99
C VAL A 20 -1.78 7.67 10.95
N ALA A 21 -2.40 6.80 10.12
CA ALA A 21 -3.43 7.21 9.19
C ALA A 21 -4.70 7.61 9.96
N ARG A 22 -5.28 8.75 9.58
CA ARG A 22 -6.59 9.18 10.10
C ARG A 22 -7.70 8.34 9.46
N ALA A 23 -8.88 8.24 10.13
CA ALA A 23 -10.05 7.55 9.57
C ALA A 23 -10.44 8.08 8.18
N SER A 24 -10.29 9.41 7.95
CA SER A 24 -10.51 10.03 6.62
C SER A 24 -9.50 9.55 5.57
N ASP A 25 -8.25 9.25 5.96
CA ASP A 25 -7.23 8.74 5.04
C ASP A 25 -7.54 7.30 4.65
N ARG A 26 -8.02 6.47 5.58
CA ARG A 26 -8.50 5.12 5.30
C ARG A 26 -9.64 5.15 4.30
N SER A 27 -10.62 6.02 4.47
CA SER A 27 -11.75 6.17 3.55
C SER A 27 -11.29 6.56 2.15
N LYS A 28 -10.42 7.56 2.04
CA LYS A 28 -9.86 8.00 0.76
C LYS A 28 -9.01 6.92 0.08
N SER A 29 -8.19 6.20 0.84
CA SER A 29 -7.41 5.07 0.34
C SER A 29 -8.31 3.97 -0.22
N LYS A 30 -9.37 3.64 0.52
CA LYS A 30 -10.38 2.66 0.10
C LYS A 30 -11.05 3.05 -1.22
N GLU A 31 -11.40 4.32 -1.40
CA GLU A 31 -11.94 4.83 -2.67
C GLU A 31 -10.98 4.60 -3.82
N GLN A 32 -9.69 4.85 -3.64
CA GLN A 32 -8.66 4.60 -4.66
C GLN A 32 -8.52 3.10 -4.96
N VAL A 33 -8.58 2.25 -3.94
CA VAL A 33 -8.55 0.79 -4.12
C VAL A 33 -9.75 0.34 -4.97
N GLU A 34 -10.95 0.77 -4.63
CA GLU A 34 -12.18 0.41 -5.35
C GLU A 34 -12.17 0.91 -6.80
N PHE A 35 -11.70 2.13 -7.02
CA PHE A 35 -11.54 2.67 -8.37
C PHE A 35 -10.53 1.85 -9.20
N GLY A 36 -9.40 1.51 -8.59
CA GLY A 36 -8.38 0.68 -9.23
C GLY A 36 -8.92 -0.69 -9.64
N ILE A 37 -9.75 -1.32 -8.80
CA ILE A 37 -10.40 -2.60 -9.13
C ILE A 37 -11.28 -2.46 -10.37
N LYS A 38 -12.09 -1.42 -10.44
CA LYS A 38 -12.97 -1.18 -11.61
C LYS A 38 -12.18 -1.02 -12.90
N VAL A 39 -11.12 -0.22 -12.89
CA VAL A 39 -10.32 -0.01 -14.10
C VAL A 39 -9.51 -1.25 -14.48
N ALA A 40 -9.03 -2.04 -13.52
CA ALA A 40 -8.37 -3.31 -13.77
C ALA A 40 -9.32 -4.33 -14.41
N GLN A 41 -10.58 -4.39 -13.98
CA GLN A 41 -11.62 -5.23 -14.59
C GLN A 41 -11.87 -4.89 -16.05
N ASN A 42 -11.61 -3.64 -16.46
CA ASN A 42 -11.67 -3.18 -17.83
C ASN A 42 -10.35 -3.32 -18.60
N GLY A 43 -9.36 -3.97 -18.02
CA GLY A 43 -8.05 -4.17 -18.63
C GLY A 43 -7.10 -2.98 -18.54
N LEU A 44 -7.46 -1.92 -17.81
CA LEU A 44 -6.67 -0.70 -17.67
C LEU A 44 -5.69 -0.84 -16.49
N TRP A 45 -4.72 -1.73 -16.64
CA TRP A 45 -3.78 -2.07 -15.57
C TRP A 45 -2.82 -0.95 -15.16
N ASN A 46 -2.42 -0.11 -16.10
CA ASN A 46 -1.57 1.06 -15.78
C ASN A 46 -2.33 2.06 -14.90
N GLU A 47 -3.60 2.28 -15.19
CA GLU A 47 -4.45 3.13 -14.35
C GLU A 47 -4.70 2.51 -12.98
N ALA A 48 -4.94 1.19 -12.92
CA ALA A 48 -5.07 0.48 -11.65
C ALA A 48 -3.81 0.59 -10.80
N LEU A 49 -2.64 0.39 -11.40
CA LEU A 49 -1.34 0.56 -10.74
C LEU A 49 -1.22 1.95 -10.11
N TYR A 50 -1.51 2.99 -10.86
CA TYR A 50 -1.48 4.38 -10.39
C TYR A 50 -2.42 4.58 -9.19
N ARG A 51 -3.66 4.07 -9.28
CA ARG A 51 -4.65 4.20 -8.20
C ARG A 51 -4.24 3.48 -6.93
N TRP A 52 -3.67 2.30 -7.04
CA TRP A 52 -3.23 1.52 -5.89
C TRP A 52 -1.92 2.05 -5.29
N GLU A 53 -1.00 2.58 -6.09
CA GLU A 53 0.15 3.35 -5.58
C GLU A 53 -0.33 4.55 -4.76
N LYS A 54 -1.29 5.31 -5.29
CA LYS A 54 -1.89 6.44 -4.59
C LYS A 54 -2.57 6.01 -3.28
N ALA A 55 -3.28 4.90 -3.29
CA ALA A 55 -3.91 4.35 -2.08
C ALA A 55 -2.88 4.05 -0.98
N THR A 56 -1.73 3.46 -1.32
CA THR A 56 -0.65 3.18 -0.36
C THR A 56 0.03 4.45 0.16
N GLN A 57 0.03 5.52 -0.60
CA GLN A 57 0.54 6.83 -0.17
C GLN A 57 -0.43 7.52 0.78
N ILE A 58 -1.73 7.44 0.52
CA ILE A 58 -2.77 8.06 1.35
C ILE A 58 -2.86 7.37 2.71
N ASP A 59 -2.90 6.04 2.74
CA ASP A 59 -2.92 5.23 3.96
C ASP A 59 -1.96 4.06 3.86
N PRO A 60 -0.69 4.23 4.28
CA PRO A 60 0.31 3.17 4.25
C PRO A 60 0.01 1.96 5.14
N SER A 61 -0.97 2.06 6.04
CA SER A 61 -1.38 0.97 6.93
C SER A 61 -2.55 0.14 6.38
N TYR A 62 -3.04 0.46 5.20
CA TYR A 62 -4.15 -0.25 4.58
C TYR A 62 -3.64 -1.47 3.79
N ALA A 63 -3.72 -2.66 4.39
CA ALA A 63 -3.20 -3.89 3.81
C ALA A 63 -3.80 -4.21 2.43
N ALA A 64 -5.09 -3.95 2.21
CA ALA A 64 -5.74 -4.19 0.92
C ALA A 64 -5.11 -3.37 -0.22
N ALA A 65 -4.66 -2.15 0.05
CA ALA A 65 -3.98 -1.33 -0.95
C ALA A 65 -2.66 -1.97 -1.40
N TRP A 66 -1.86 -2.47 -0.45
CA TRP A 66 -0.61 -3.16 -0.76
C TRP A 66 -0.83 -4.48 -1.50
N ASN A 67 -1.86 -5.24 -1.11
CA ASN A 67 -2.20 -6.48 -1.81
C ASN A 67 -2.57 -6.22 -3.27
N ASN A 68 -3.41 -5.23 -3.56
CA ASN A 68 -3.78 -4.88 -4.92
C ASN A 68 -2.62 -4.31 -5.71
N LEU A 69 -1.78 -3.49 -5.08
CA LEU A 69 -0.54 -3.00 -5.70
C LEU A 69 0.37 -4.15 -6.13
N ALA A 70 0.51 -5.17 -5.28
CA ALA A 70 1.27 -6.38 -5.61
C ALA A 70 0.73 -7.08 -6.86
N ILE A 71 -0.59 -7.21 -6.97
CA ILE A 71 -1.26 -7.81 -8.14
C ILE A 71 -0.94 -7.00 -9.41
N ALA A 72 -0.96 -5.67 -9.34
CA ALA A 72 -0.59 -4.82 -10.47
C ALA A 72 0.87 -5.00 -10.87
N TYR A 73 1.78 -5.10 -9.91
CA TYR A 73 3.20 -5.38 -10.18
C TYR A 73 3.40 -6.75 -10.85
N GLU A 74 2.68 -7.78 -10.41
CA GLU A 74 2.69 -9.08 -11.10
C GLU A 74 2.29 -8.93 -12.56
N HIS A 75 1.22 -8.20 -12.81
CA HIS A 75 0.70 -7.99 -14.16
C HIS A 75 1.72 -7.25 -15.06
N GLU A 76 2.48 -6.33 -14.49
CA GLU A 76 3.55 -5.60 -15.17
C GLU A 76 4.88 -6.40 -15.27
N GLY A 77 4.95 -7.60 -14.71
CA GLY A 77 6.18 -8.37 -14.66
C GLY A 77 7.22 -7.86 -13.66
N ARG A 78 6.83 -6.98 -12.75
CA ARG A 78 7.69 -6.41 -11.70
C ARG A 78 7.65 -7.29 -10.45
N PHE A 79 8.26 -8.46 -10.54
CA PHE A 79 8.10 -9.52 -9.52
C PHE A 79 8.77 -9.20 -8.18
N ASP A 80 9.91 -8.51 -8.17
CA ASP A 80 10.54 -8.11 -6.93
C ASP A 80 9.72 -7.05 -6.18
N ASP A 81 9.11 -6.12 -6.90
CA ASP A 81 8.20 -5.14 -6.33
C ASP A 81 6.91 -5.80 -5.83
N ALA A 82 6.37 -6.76 -6.57
CA ALA A 82 5.21 -7.53 -6.16
C ALA A 82 5.47 -8.26 -4.83
N LYS A 83 6.62 -8.93 -4.71
CA LYS A 83 7.02 -9.61 -3.47
C LYS A 83 7.04 -8.67 -2.27
N LYS A 84 7.68 -7.52 -2.42
CA LYS A 84 7.76 -6.51 -1.36
C LYS A 84 6.37 -5.99 -0.94
N ALA A 85 5.49 -5.76 -1.92
CA ALA A 85 4.14 -5.29 -1.65
C ALA A 85 3.29 -6.35 -0.92
N TYR A 86 3.37 -7.62 -1.31
CA TYR A 86 2.73 -8.71 -0.59
C TYR A 86 3.25 -8.86 0.84
N GLU A 87 4.56 -8.80 1.04
CA GLU A 87 5.18 -8.86 2.36
C GLU A 87 4.71 -7.71 3.25
N LYS A 88 4.58 -6.52 2.68
CA LYS A 88 4.01 -5.35 3.39
C LYS A 88 2.55 -5.60 3.78
N ALA A 89 1.73 -6.10 2.86
CA ALA A 89 0.33 -6.41 3.14
C ALA A 89 0.18 -7.46 4.25
N LEU A 90 0.96 -8.54 4.21
CA LEU A 90 0.95 -9.58 5.25
C LEU A 90 1.50 -9.10 6.59
N GLY A 91 2.48 -8.19 6.58
CA GLY A 91 2.96 -7.56 7.81
C GLY A 91 1.89 -6.71 8.50
N LEU A 92 1.03 -6.07 7.72
CA LEU A 92 -0.08 -5.24 8.21
C LEU A 92 -1.30 -6.07 8.66
N ASP A 93 -1.56 -7.19 7.98
CA ASP A 93 -2.73 -8.05 8.23
C ASP A 93 -2.34 -9.53 8.10
N PRO A 94 -1.58 -10.07 9.07
CA PRO A 94 -0.98 -11.40 8.95
C PRO A 94 -1.98 -12.56 8.95
N LYS A 95 -3.21 -12.34 9.39
CA LYS A 95 -4.28 -13.35 9.43
C LYS A 95 -5.21 -13.31 8.22
N ASN A 96 -4.96 -12.42 7.29
CA ASN A 96 -5.79 -12.29 6.09
C ASN A 96 -5.49 -13.44 5.11
N LEU A 97 -6.43 -14.38 5.01
CA LEU A 97 -6.28 -15.57 4.18
C LEU A 97 -6.21 -15.23 2.69
N MET A 98 -6.95 -14.23 2.22
CA MET A 98 -6.93 -13.82 0.82
C MET A 98 -5.54 -13.31 0.41
N ILE A 99 -4.94 -12.44 1.21
CA ILE A 99 -3.59 -11.93 0.97
C ILE A 99 -2.58 -13.08 1.00
N ARG A 100 -2.70 -13.99 1.98
CA ARG A 100 -1.85 -15.17 2.10
C ARG A 100 -1.93 -16.04 0.85
N GLN A 101 -3.13 -16.35 0.39
CA GLN A 101 -3.33 -17.16 -0.81
C GLN A 101 -2.75 -16.49 -2.06
N ASN A 102 -2.97 -15.19 -2.22
CA ASN A 102 -2.41 -14.43 -3.33
C ASN A 102 -0.88 -14.46 -3.32
N TYR A 103 -0.28 -14.28 -2.16
CA TYR A 103 1.18 -14.31 -2.03
C TYR A 103 1.76 -15.71 -2.26
N ASP A 104 1.13 -16.74 -1.71
CA ASP A 104 1.59 -18.13 -1.89
C ASP A 104 1.53 -18.54 -3.37
N LEU A 105 0.45 -18.20 -4.06
CA LEU A 105 0.31 -18.44 -5.50
C LEU A 105 1.37 -17.67 -6.31
N PHE A 106 1.58 -16.41 -5.98
CA PHE A 106 2.63 -15.60 -6.60
C PHE A 106 4.02 -16.23 -6.44
N LYS A 107 4.39 -16.67 -5.23
CA LYS A 107 5.68 -17.31 -4.98
C LYS A 107 5.84 -18.58 -5.81
N GLU A 108 4.83 -19.42 -5.86
CA GLU A 108 4.86 -20.65 -6.64
C GLU A 108 5.10 -20.39 -8.12
N ILE A 109 4.38 -19.44 -8.71
CA ILE A 109 4.52 -19.08 -10.12
C ILE A 109 5.90 -18.47 -10.40
N ASN A 110 6.34 -17.56 -9.55
CA ASN A 110 7.63 -16.89 -9.69
C ASN A 110 8.81 -17.87 -9.57
N ASP A 111 8.75 -18.82 -8.63
CA ASP A 111 9.78 -19.84 -8.45
C ASP A 111 9.83 -20.81 -9.62
N ARG A 112 8.69 -21.18 -10.19
CA ARG A 112 8.63 -22.00 -11.41
C ARG A 112 9.27 -21.28 -12.60
N ALA A 113 8.98 -19.98 -12.76
CA ALA A 113 9.55 -19.16 -13.83
C ALA A 113 11.08 -19.06 -13.71
N LYS A 114 11.59 -18.83 -12.49
CA LYS A 114 13.04 -18.78 -12.21
C LYS A 114 13.72 -20.11 -12.53
N ARG A 115 13.12 -21.25 -12.16
CA ARG A 115 13.66 -22.58 -12.45
C ARG A 115 13.73 -22.87 -13.94
N ARG A 116 12.74 -22.42 -14.73
CA ARG A 116 12.77 -22.56 -16.20
C ARG A 116 13.91 -21.76 -16.83
N ASN A 117 14.10 -20.55 -16.36
CA ASN A 117 15.12 -19.65 -16.92
C ASN A 117 16.54 -20.01 -16.48
N ALA A 118 16.72 -20.81 -15.43
CA ALA A 118 18.02 -21.28 -14.95
C ALA A 118 18.55 -22.51 -15.71
N LYS A 119 17.75 -23.12 -16.58
CA LYS A 119 18.14 -24.23 -17.48
C LYS A 119 18.58 -23.66 -18.82
#